data_3548ee9d665db5de6ecbfbe616a17a82
#
_entry.id   3548ee9d665db5de6ecbfbe616a17a82
#
_cell.length_a   1.000
_cell.length_b   1.000
_cell.length_c   1.000
_cell.angle_alpha   90.00
_cell.angle_beta   90.00
_cell.angle_gamma   90.00
#
_symmetry.space_group_name_H-M   'P 1'
#
loop_
_entity.id
_entity.type
_entity.pdbx_description
1 polymer ?
#
loop_
_entity_poly.entity_id
_entity_poly.type
_entity_poly.pdbx_seq_one_letter_code
_entity_poly.pdbx_strand_id
1 'polypeptide(L)'
;MAQSFDTVGWFARDSKILKQIGDVLIQSQTPSSQSKPTQIIIADDCFNLSCFPTNLQTETLIESVTQIFGGDVLKNINLGQYIKQHVPSLKFFADTKNEEQSLSCLSSAMRTHQRYEFKKNHGEWVLHVKPDVGTGISERVREAIEATDEHVFEFENVKRELYDALGSLLGVNGVLAIPTLPGDPPKVNMDSNSLIGYREKAFSLLSVAGVSGFCQVSIPVGMYGDVAVDISLLAKHGSDRFLLSVVESLHENLRQHFSEIRRLL
;
A
#
# COMPACT_ATOMS: atom_id res chain seq x y z
N MET A 1 8.35 -9.06 -13.96
CA MET A 1 7.80 -8.03 -14.86
C MET A 1 8.52 -6.70 -14.67
N ALA A 2 8.53 -6.15 -13.47
CA ALA A 2 9.32 -4.98 -13.08
C ALA A 2 10.09 -5.34 -11.81
N GLN A 3 11.36 -5.67 -11.95
CA GLN A 3 12.19 -6.28 -10.89
C GLN A 3 12.24 -5.49 -9.58
N SER A 4 12.20 -4.16 -9.69
CA SER A 4 12.20 -3.28 -8.51
C SER A 4 10.95 -3.40 -7.64
N PHE A 5 9.88 -4.00 -8.17
CA PHE A 5 8.57 -4.14 -7.50
C PHE A 5 8.14 -5.60 -7.37
N ASP A 6 8.90 -6.54 -7.93
CA ASP A 6 8.61 -7.96 -7.79
C ASP A 6 8.87 -8.37 -6.33
N THR A 7 7.86 -8.96 -5.70
CA THR A 7 7.92 -9.38 -4.30
C THR A 7 7.22 -10.73 -4.11
N VAL A 8 7.52 -11.39 -3.02
CA VAL A 8 6.82 -12.61 -2.60
C VAL A 8 5.62 -12.21 -1.74
N GLY A 9 4.49 -12.85 -2.00
CA GLY A 9 3.28 -12.68 -1.22
C GLY A 9 2.51 -13.98 -1.11
N TRP A 10 1.67 -14.10 -0.09
CA TRP A 10 0.78 -15.23 0.10
C TRP A 10 -0.54 -14.78 0.71
N PHE A 11 -1.54 -15.62 0.56
CA PHE A 11 -2.87 -15.44 1.12
C PHE A 11 -3.17 -16.57 2.09
N ALA A 12 -3.92 -16.26 3.12
CA ALA A 12 -4.41 -17.26 4.07
C ALA A 12 -5.85 -16.95 4.49
N ARG A 13 -6.54 -17.95 5.01
CA ARG A 13 -7.94 -17.84 5.45
C ARG A 13 -8.10 -16.95 6.68
N ASP A 14 -7.09 -16.93 7.53
CA ASP A 14 -7.05 -16.15 8.76
C ASP A 14 -5.62 -15.75 9.12
N SER A 15 -5.49 -14.84 10.08
CA SER A 15 -4.21 -14.26 10.50
C SER A 15 -3.26 -15.29 11.14
N LYS A 16 -3.79 -16.30 11.84
CA LYS A 16 -2.98 -17.35 12.46
C LYS A 16 -2.30 -18.21 11.40
N ILE A 17 -3.07 -18.66 10.40
CA ILE A 17 -2.52 -19.42 9.27
C ILE A 17 -1.56 -18.55 8.46
N LEU A 18 -1.90 -17.27 8.22
CA LEU A 18 -1.03 -16.31 7.53
C LEU A 18 0.34 -16.24 8.20
N LYS A 19 0.36 -16.11 9.53
CA LYS A 19 1.59 -16.07 10.32
C LYS A 19 2.34 -17.39 10.29
N GLN A 20 1.67 -18.52 10.44
CA GLN A 20 2.31 -19.85 10.38
C GLN A 20 3.02 -20.09 9.04
N ILE A 21 2.39 -19.70 7.93
CA ILE A 21 3.01 -19.75 6.60
C ILE A 21 4.23 -18.82 6.55
N GLY A 22 4.10 -17.59 7.05
CA GLY A 22 5.21 -16.64 7.12
C GLY A 22 6.39 -17.16 7.94
N ASP A 23 6.14 -17.83 9.06
CA ASP A 23 7.18 -18.41 9.90
C ASP A 23 7.99 -19.51 9.17
N VAL A 24 7.39 -20.18 8.18
CA VAL A 24 8.05 -21.16 7.32
C VAL A 24 8.77 -20.51 6.13
N LEU A 25 8.11 -19.57 5.47
CA LEU A 25 8.64 -18.96 4.24
C LEU A 25 9.75 -17.94 4.52
N ILE A 26 9.62 -17.18 5.61
CA ILE A 26 10.58 -16.14 5.96
C ILE A 26 11.65 -16.74 6.87
N GLN A 27 12.76 -17.11 6.26
CA GLN A 27 13.93 -17.62 6.98
C GLN A 27 14.68 -16.45 7.63
N SER A 28 14.30 -16.09 8.84
CA SER A 28 15.03 -15.11 9.64
C SER A 28 15.87 -15.80 10.70
N GLN A 29 17.14 -15.36 10.83
CA GLN A 29 18.05 -15.85 11.88
C GLN A 29 17.75 -15.24 13.25
N THR A 30 16.95 -14.19 13.31
CA THR A 30 16.56 -13.58 14.58
C THR A 30 15.27 -14.22 15.11
N PRO A 31 15.24 -14.67 16.37
CA PRO A 31 14.00 -15.09 17.02
C PRO A 31 12.99 -13.93 16.95
N SER A 32 11.76 -14.21 16.55
CA SER A 32 10.70 -13.23 16.69
C SER A 32 10.49 -12.96 18.18
N SER A 33 11.11 -11.90 18.71
CA SER A 33 10.61 -11.37 19.96
C SER A 33 9.18 -10.90 19.66
N GLN A 34 8.21 -11.36 20.44
CA GLN A 34 6.84 -10.82 20.43
C GLN A 34 6.89 -9.39 20.98
N SER A 35 7.49 -8.48 20.23
CA SER A 35 7.54 -7.07 20.60
C SER A 35 6.22 -6.41 20.25
N LYS A 36 5.67 -5.69 21.22
CA LYS A 36 4.49 -4.86 20.98
C LYS A 36 4.85 -3.69 20.06
N PRO A 37 3.91 -3.18 19.27
CA PRO A 37 4.14 -1.96 18.50
C PRO A 37 4.44 -0.80 19.46
N THR A 38 5.45 0.00 19.13
CA THR A 38 5.76 1.24 19.87
C THR A 38 4.84 2.38 19.46
N GLN A 39 4.32 2.31 18.24
CA GLN A 39 3.33 3.23 17.71
C GLN A 39 2.57 2.60 16.54
N ILE A 40 1.30 2.98 16.40
CA ILE A 40 0.46 2.68 15.23
C ILE A 40 -0.01 4.02 14.69
N ILE A 41 0.44 4.34 13.49
CA ILE A 41 0.23 5.65 12.85
C ILE A 41 -0.89 5.50 11.82
N ILE A 42 -1.95 6.27 12.00
CA ILE A 42 -3.10 6.33 11.09
C ILE A 42 -2.85 7.45 10.08
N ALA A 43 -2.79 7.11 8.79
CA ALA A 43 -2.64 8.09 7.71
C ALA A 43 -4.03 8.64 7.32
N ASP A 44 -4.47 9.72 7.96
CA ASP A 44 -5.82 10.27 7.79
C ASP A 44 -6.15 10.62 6.34
N ASP A 45 -5.20 11.21 5.61
CA ASP A 45 -5.35 11.56 4.21
C ASP A 45 -5.51 10.33 3.30
N CYS A 46 -4.89 9.20 3.64
CA CYS A 46 -5.09 7.95 2.94
C CYS A 46 -6.51 7.40 3.17
N PHE A 47 -7.03 7.43 4.40
CA PHE A 47 -8.39 7.00 4.69
C PHE A 47 -9.45 7.92 4.03
N ASN A 48 -9.15 9.20 3.83
CA ASN A 48 -10.00 10.12 3.07
C ASN A 48 -10.08 9.80 1.56
N LEU A 49 -9.20 8.96 1.01
CA LEU A 49 -9.32 8.45 -0.36
C LEU A 49 -10.37 7.34 -0.48
N SER A 50 -10.75 6.72 0.64
CA SER A 50 -11.75 5.65 0.68
C SER A 50 -13.16 6.18 0.43
N CYS A 51 -13.99 5.40 -0.26
CA CYS A 51 -15.41 5.69 -0.45
C CYS A 51 -16.31 5.18 0.69
N PHE A 52 -15.75 4.40 1.61
CA PHE A 52 -16.49 3.97 2.82
C PHE A 52 -16.69 5.13 3.78
N PRO A 53 -17.68 5.08 4.69
CA PRO A 53 -17.80 6.08 5.74
C PRO A 53 -16.46 6.28 6.45
N THR A 54 -15.97 7.52 6.48
CA THR A 54 -14.58 7.84 6.86
C THR A 54 -14.20 7.27 8.24
N ASN A 55 -15.13 7.29 9.17
CA ASN A 55 -14.93 6.80 10.52
C ASN A 55 -15.05 5.26 10.66
N LEU A 56 -15.68 4.55 9.71
CA LEU A 56 -15.88 3.11 9.85
C LEU A 56 -14.54 2.34 9.97
N GLN A 57 -13.60 2.62 9.11
CA GLN A 57 -12.28 1.95 9.13
C GLN A 57 -11.40 2.48 10.27
N THR A 58 -11.36 3.80 10.47
CA THR A 58 -10.49 4.44 11.47
C THR A 58 -10.96 4.16 12.90
N GLU A 59 -12.26 4.26 13.20
CA GLU A 59 -12.80 3.91 14.51
C GLU A 59 -12.60 2.42 14.83
N THR A 60 -12.87 1.53 13.84
CA THR A 60 -12.58 0.09 13.99
C THR A 60 -11.12 -0.15 14.40
N LEU A 61 -10.18 0.56 13.77
CA LEU A 61 -8.76 0.42 14.08
C LEU A 61 -8.44 1.00 15.46
N ILE A 62 -8.92 2.19 15.78
CA ILE A 62 -8.68 2.89 17.06
C ILE A 62 -9.17 2.03 18.24
N GLU A 63 -10.41 1.55 18.19
CA GLU A 63 -11.00 0.72 19.25
C GLU A 63 -10.20 -0.59 19.41
N SER A 64 -9.87 -1.25 18.31
CA SER A 64 -9.12 -2.50 18.35
C SER A 64 -7.69 -2.32 18.90
N VAL A 65 -7.01 -1.28 18.49
CA VAL A 65 -5.65 -0.97 18.98
C VAL A 65 -5.68 -0.57 20.45
N THR A 66 -6.63 0.26 20.84
CA THR A 66 -6.81 0.69 22.23
C THR A 66 -7.03 -0.48 23.16
N GLN A 67 -7.86 -1.44 22.74
CA GLN A 67 -8.16 -2.64 23.54
C GLN A 67 -6.93 -3.57 23.68
N ILE A 68 -6.13 -3.75 22.62
CA ILE A 68 -5.03 -4.73 22.60
C ILE A 68 -3.72 -4.14 23.09
N PHE A 69 -3.39 -2.92 22.67
CA PHE A 69 -2.06 -2.32 22.91
C PHE A 69 -2.11 -1.07 23.80
N GLY A 70 -3.29 -0.51 24.02
CA GLY A 70 -3.50 0.79 24.71
C GLY A 70 -3.55 1.95 23.71
N GLY A 71 -4.25 3.02 24.09
CA GLY A 71 -4.44 4.20 23.23
C GLY A 71 -3.17 5.04 23.06
N ASP A 72 -2.22 4.94 23.96
CA ASP A 72 -0.98 5.75 23.94
C ASP A 72 -0.08 5.44 22.71
N VAL A 73 -0.26 4.28 22.07
CA VAL A 73 0.49 3.91 20.87
C VAL A 73 -0.08 4.54 19.59
N LEU A 74 -1.30 5.10 19.63
CA LEU A 74 -1.97 5.67 18.48
C LEU A 74 -1.44 7.07 18.17
N LYS A 75 -1.21 7.30 16.87
CA LYS A 75 -0.85 8.61 16.31
C LYS A 75 -1.56 8.82 14.99
N ASN A 76 -1.83 10.08 14.65
CA ASN A 76 -2.37 10.46 13.36
C ASN A 76 -1.37 11.26 12.56
N ILE A 77 -1.40 11.14 11.24
CA ILE A 77 -0.53 11.88 10.34
C ILE A 77 -1.25 12.19 9.02
N ASN A 78 -0.88 13.30 8.40
CA ASN A 78 -1.06 13.49 6.97
C ASN A 78 0.16 12.94 6.25
N LEU A 79 0.04 11.75 5.67
CA LEU A 79 1.15 11.02 5.05
C LEU A 79 1.67 11.74 3.80
N GLY A 80 0.79 12.28 2.96
CA GLY A 80 1.17 13.02 1.76
C GLY A 80 1.99 14.26 2.09
N GLN A 81 1.59 15.00 3.13
CA GLN A 81 2.36 16.16 3.58
C GLN A 81 3.72 15.75 4.15
N TYR A 82 3.78 14.67 4.92
CA TYR A 82 5.03 14.13 5.44
C TYR A 82 5.98 13.72 4.30
N ILE A 83 5.49 13.00 3.30
CA ILE A 83 6.24 12.59 2.11
C ILE A 83 6.74 13.82 1.34
N LYS A 84 5.89 14.84 1.14
CA LYS A 84 6.27 16.09 0.46
C LYS A 84 7.48 16.78 1.11
N GLN A 85 7.55 16.73 2.44
CA GLN A 85 8.63 17.37 3.21
C GLN A 85 9.94 16.56 3.20
N HIS A 86 9.86 15.23 3.10
CA HIS A 86 11.01 14.34 3.30
C HIS A 86 11.49 13.63 2.03
N VAL A 87 10.75 13.76 0.91
CA VAL A 87 11.08 13.12 -0.37
C VAL A 87 11.18 14.20 -1.47
N PRO A 88 12.20 15.06 -1.45
CA PRO A 88 12.32 16.20 -2.37
C PRO A 88 12.44 15.80 -3.84
N SER A 89 12.91 14.59 -4.13
CA SER A 89 13.02 14.08 -5.52
C SER A 89 11.67 13.82 -6.18
N LEU A 90 10.56 13.80 -5.42
CA LEU A 90 9.19 13.67 -5.99
C LEU A 90 8.81 14.83 -6.91
N LYS A 91 9.44 15.99 -6.79
CA LYS A 91 9.20 17.14 -7.67
C LYS A 91 9.35 16.82 -9.16
N PHE A 92 10.19 15.89 -9.52
CA PHE A 92 10.40 15.46 -10.91
C PHE A 92 9.23 14.65 -11.49
N PHE A 93 8.32 14.17 -10.64
CA PHE A 93 7.14 13.40 -11.00
C PHE A 93 5.83 14.15 -10.74
N ALA A 94 5.92 15.42 -10.36
CA ALA A 94 4.77 16.30 -10.21
C ALA A 94 4.26 16.71 -11.60
N ASP A 95 2.96 16.51 -11.83
CA ASP A 95 2.26 17.02 -12.98
C ASP A 95 1.58 18.36 -12.60
N THR A 96 1.40 19.25 -13.56
CA THR A 96 0.75 20.58 -13.38
C THR A 96 -0.65 20.47 -12.74
N LYS A 97 -1.27 19.30 -12.78
CA LYS A 97 -2.56 19.03 -12.14
C LYS A 97 -2.46 18.48 -10.71
N ASN A 98 -1.28 18.01 -10.27
CA ASN A 98 -1.10 17.23 -9.04
C ASN A 98 0.02 17.75 -8.13
N GLU A 99 0.48 18.98 -8.31
CA GLU A 99 1.60 19.56 -7.53
C GLU A 99 1.42 19.50 -6.01
N GLU A 100 0.17 19.43 -5.54
CA GLU A 100 -0.15 19.34 -4.11
C GLU A 100 -0.36 17.91 -3.59
N GLN A 101 -0.45 16.90 -4.47
CA GLN A 101 -0.79 15.52 -4.10
C GLN A 101 0.43 14.59 -4.16
N SER A 102 1.23 14.59 -3.11
CA SER A 102 2.47 13.79 -3.04
C SER A 102 2.27 12.29 -3.24
N LEU A 103 1.14 11.72 -2.81
CA LEU A 103 0.82 10.30 -3.05
C LEU A 103 0.59 10.03 -4.54
N SER A 104 0.00 10.96 -5.27
CA SER A 104 -0.16 10.88 -6.72
C SER A 104 1.19 10.95 -7.44
N CYS A 105 2.08 11.87 -7.00
CA CYS A 105 3.46 11.96 -7.52
C CYS A 105 4.23 10.67 -7.25
N LEU A 106 4.08 10.07 -6.07
CA LEU A 106 4.71 8.79 -5.73
C LEU A 106 4.21 7.66 -6.64
N SER A 107 2.90 7.61 -6.89
CA SER A 107 2.30 6.70 -7.87
C SER A 107 2.86 6.91 -9.27
N SER A 108 3.02 8.16 -9.71
CA SER A 108 3.59 8.50 -11.01
C SER A 108 5.05 8.04 -11.11
N ALA A 109 5.86 8.27 -10.09
CA ALA A 109 7.25 7.79 -10.01
C ALA A 109 7.31 6.26 -10.14
N MET A 110 6.49 5.53 -9.37
CA MET A 110 6.41 4.08 -9.43
C MET A 110 6.04 3.59 -10.84
N ARG A 111 5.00 4.15 -11.44
CA ARG A 111 4.52 3.75 -12.78
C ARG A 111 5.53 4.05 -13.89
N THR A 112 6.23 5.18 -13.80
CA THR A 112 7.30 5.53 -14.75
C THR A 112 8.41 4.49 -14.70
N HIS A 113 8.87 4.12 -13.52
CA HIS A 113 9.91 3.11 -13.38
C HIS A 113 9.45 1.70 -13.79
N GLN A 114 8.20 1.32 -13.46
CA GLN A 114 7.61 0.06 -13.93
C GLN A 114 7.59 -0.05 -15.47
N ARG A 115 7.25 1.05 -16.17
CA ARG A 115 7.25 1.09 -17.63
C ARG A 115 8.65 0.93 -18.18
N TYR A 116 9.63 1.61 -17.61
CA TYR A 116 11.04 1.49 -17.99
C TYR A 116 11.54 0.05 -17.86
N GLU A 117 11.34 -0.59 -16.70
CA GLU A 117 11.77 -1.97 -16.49
C GLU A 117 11.01 -2.96 -17.37
N PHE A 118 9.72 -2.75 -17.59
CA PHE A 118 8.94 -3.56 -18.52
C PHE A 118 9.52 -3.49 -19.94
N LYS A 119 9.80 -2.28 -20.43
CA LYS A 119 10.43 -2.08 -21.74
C LYS A 119 11.77 -2.79 -21.83
N LYS A 120 12.61 -2.65 -20.82
CA LYS A 120 13.92 -3.28 -20.77
C LYS A 120 13.84 -4.81 -20.79
N ASN A 121 12.87 -5.40 -20.08
CA ASN A 121 12.74 -6.83 -19.93
C ASN A 121 11.93 -7.50 -21.06
N HIS A 122 10.95 -6.80 -21.63
CA HIS A 122 9.96 -7.38 -22.55
C HIS A 122 9.83 -6.62 -23.87
N GLY A 123 10.50 -5.47 -24.02
CA GLY A 123 10.33 -4.60 -25.18
C GLY A 123 10.66 -5.30 -26.51
N GLU A 124 11.77 -5.99 -26.58
CA GLU A 124 12.17 -6.74 -27.78
C GLU A 124 11.15 -7.82 -28.13
N TRP A 125 10.69 -8.60 -27.15
CA TRP A 125 9.67 -9.61 -27.37
C TRP A 125 8.35 -9.01 -27.87
N VAL A 126 7.89 -7.92 -27.25
CA VAL A 126 6.64 -7.24 -27.66
C VAL A 126 6.73 -6.74 -29.10
N LEU A 127 7.84 -6.11 -29.48
CA LEU A 127 8.03 -5.56 -30.83
C LEU A 127 8.13 -6.66 -31.90
N HIS A 128 8.70 -7.81 -31.55
CA HIS A 128 8.90 -8.92 -32.46
C HIS A 128 7.66 -9.78 -32.64
N VAL A 129 7.05 -10.19 -31.52
CA VAL A 129 5.90 -11.12 -31.48
C VAL A 129 4.56 -10.39 -31.70
N LYS A 130 4.47 -9.11 -31.33
CA LYS A 130 3.25 -8.30 -31.40
C LYS A 130 2.04 -9.01 -30.76
N PRO A 131 2.15 -9.45 -29.49
CA PRO A 131 1.12 -10.27 -28.85
C PRO A 131 -0.21 -9.52 -28.75
N ASP A 132 -1.30 -10.24 -28.98
CA ASP A 132 -2.64 -9.75 -28.61
C ASP A 132 -2.85 -9.96 -27.11
N VAL A 133 -2.74 -8.89 -26.36
CA VAL A 133 -2.89 -8.89 -24.88
C VAL A 133 -4.25 -8.33 -24.44
N GLY A 134 -5.14 -8.11 -25.38
CA GLY A 134 -6.49 -7.57 -25.12
C GLY A 134 -6.51 -6.05 -24.89
N THR A 135 -7.71 -5.49 -24.97
CA THR A 135 -7.92 -4.04 -24.88
C THR A 135 -7.46 -3.43 -23.57
N GLY A 136 -7.32 -2.92 -22.80
CA GLY A 136 -6.86 -2.39 -21.50
C GLY A 136 -5.40 -2.71 -21.14
N ILE A 137 -4.85 -3.82 -21.66
CA ILE A 137 -3.43 -4.15 -21.46
C ILE A 137 -2.60 -3.63 -22.63
N SER A 138 -3.11 -3.69 -23.85
CA SER A 138 -2.42 -3.21 -25.07
C SER A 138 -1.99 -1.76 -24.95
N GLU A 139 -2.84 -0.89 -24.40
CA GLU A 139 -2.52 0.52 -24.18
C GLU A 139 -1.35 0.72 -23.21
N ARG A 140 -1.36 -0.02 -22.08
CA ARG A 140 -0.27 0.04 -21.10
C ARG A 140 1.05 -0.53 -21.65
N VAL A 141 0.97 -1.57 -22.45
CA VAL A 141 2.13 -2.13 -23.13
C VAL A 141 2.71 -1.10 -24.11
N ARG A 142 1.86 -0.43 -24.90
CA ARG A 142 2.28 0.65 -25.79
C ARG A 142 2.97 1.79 -25.03
N GLU A 143 2.33 2.29 -23.96
CA GLU A 143 2.91 3.32 -23.07
C GLU A 143 4.28 2.89 -22.52
N ALA A 144 4.42 1.61 -22.16
CA ALA A 144 5.69 1.10 -21.65
C ALA A 144 6.77 1.03 -22.74
N ILE A 145 6.41 0.63 -23.97
CA ILE A 145 7.35 0.59 -25.11
C ILE A 145 7.83 1.99 -25.50
N GLU A 146 6.94 2.98 -25.41
CA GLU A 146 7.23 4.40 -25.70
C GLU A 146 7.99 5.10 -24.56
N ALA A 147 8.05 4.50 -23.36
CA ALA A 147 8.70 5.10 -22.19
C ALA A 147 10.19 5.42 -22.46
N THR A 148 10.64 6.54 -21.89
CA THR A 148 12.04 6.95 -21.89
C THR A 148 12.73 6.56 -20.58
N ASP A 149 14.04 6.72 -20.51
CA ASP A 149 14.85 6.51 -19.30
C ASP A 149 15.11 7.82 -18.52
N GLU A 150 14.41 8.89 -18.90
CA GLU A 150 14.65 10.25 -18.44
C GLU A 150 14.63 10.43 -16.92
N HIS A 151 13.81 9.65 -16.20
CA HIS A 151 13.65 9.80 -14.75
C HIS A 151 14.06 8.57 -13.94
N VAL A 152 14.89 7.70 -14.49
CA VAL A 152 15.32 6.49 -13.77
C VAL A 152 16.19 6.81 -12.56
N PHE A 153 17.11 7.78 -12.72
CA PHE A 153 17.97 8.22 -11.61
C PHE A 153 17.18 8.93 -10.51
N GLU A 154 16.24 9.78 -10.88
CA GLU A 154 15.34 10.48 -9.95
C GLU A 154 14.48 9.49 -9.17
N PHE A 155 14.02 8.42 -9.82
CA PHE A 155 13.27 7.36 -9.12
C PHE A 155 14.10 6.66 -8.04
N GLU A 156 15.35 6.33 -8.30
CA GLU A 156 16.22 5.73 -7.27
C GLU A 156 16.43 6.67 -6.07
N ASN A 157 16.48 7.98 -6.30
CA ASN A 157 16.49 8.94 -5.21
C ASN A 157 15.18 8.96 -4.44
N VAL A 158 14.03 8.97 -5.13
CA VAL A 158 12.70 8.89 -4.49
C VAL A 158 12.60 7.63 -3.61
N LYS A 159 13.02 6.49 -4.12
CA LYS A 159 13.00 5.21 -3.41
C LYS A 159 13.82 5.28 -2.11
N ARG A 160 15.05 5.78 -2.18
CA ARG A 160 15.94 5.93 -1.02
C ARG A 160 15.37 6.93 0.00
N GLU A 161 14.96 8.11 -0.48
CA GLU A 161 14.41 9.16 0.38
C GLU A 161 13.14 8.70 1.09
N LEU A 162 12.25 8.00 0.39
CA LEU A 162 11.02 7.44 0.98
C LEU A 162 11.33 6.33 2.00
N TYR A 163 12.27 5.44 1.68
CA TYR A 163 12.72 4.40 2.60
C TYR A 163 13.24 5.01 3.92
N ASP A 164 14.09 6.03 3.83
CA ASP A 164 14.68 6.70 4.98
C ASP A 164 13.62 7.51 5.76
N ALA A 165 12.74 8.22 5.07
CA ALA A 165 11.67 9.01 5.65
C ALA A 165 10.70 8.13 6.44
N LEU A 166 10.14 7.09 5.81
CA LEU A 166 9.21 6.17 6.48
C LEU A 166 9.93 5.35 7.56
N GLY A 167 11.20 4.98 7.34
CA GLY A 167 12.01 4.31 8.33
C GLY A 167 12.22 5.14 9.60
N SER A 168 12.40 6.46 9.45
CA SER A 168 12.50 7.42 10.54
C SER A 168 11.17 7.64 11.24
N LEU A 169 10.08 7.73 10.46
CA LEU A 169 8.72 7.90 10.98
C LEU A 169 8.31 6.70 11.87
N LEU A 170 8.55 5.49 11.41
CA LEU A 170 8.12 4.27 12.10
C LEU A 170 9.07 3.83 13.22
N GLY A 171 10.34 4.16 13.12
CA GLY A 171 11.34 3.68 14.08
C GLY A 171 11.49 2.15 14.05
N VAL A 172 11.71 1.55 15.22
CA VAL A 172 12.03 0.10 15.32
C VAL A 172 10.78 -0.78 15.18
N ASN A 173 9.72 -0.49 15.90
CA ASN A 173 8.49 -1.30 15.97
C ASN A 173 7.25 -0.46 15.69
N GLY A 174 7.34 0.52 14.82
CA GLY A 174 6.19 1.30 14.38
C GLY A 174 5.44 0.61 13.24
N VAL A 175 4.15 0.88 13.17
CA VAL A 175 3.24 0.39 12.13
C VAL A 175 2.51 1.57 11.52
N LEU A 176 2.41 1.62 10.20
CA LEU A 176 1.57 2.56 9.47
C LEU A 176 0.29 1.87 9.03
N ALA A 177 -0.84 2.51 9.23
CA ALA A 177 -2.15 2.04 8.81
C ALA A 177 -2.70 2.91 7.68
N ILE A 178 -3.13 2.26 6.59
CA ILE A 178 -3.79 2.87 5.43
C ILE A 178 -4.95 1.97 4.99
N PRO A 179 -5.94 2.45 4.20
CA PRO A 179 -6.86 1.55 3.53
C PRO A 179 -6.11 0.74 2.46
N THR A 180 -6.52 -0.50 2.20
CA THR A 180 -5.90 -1.30 1.14
C THR A 180 -6.28 -0.78 -0.25
N LEU A 181 -7.57 -0.47 -0.42
CA LEU A 181 -8.17 0.02 -1.65
C LEU A 181 -9.06 1.24 -1.38
N PRO A 182 -9.30 2.08 -2.39
CA PRO A 182 -10.11 3.28 -2.22
C PRO A 182 -11.63 3.00 -2.13
N GLY A 183 -12.07 1.76 -2.24
CA GLY A 183 -13.47 1.37 -2.13
C GLY A 183 -13.83 0.14 -2.95
N ASP A 184 -15.08 0.10 -3.40
CA ASP A 184 -15.66 -1.01 -4.14
C ASP A 184 -14.80 -1.42 -5.34
N PRO A 185 -14.63 -2.73 -5.59
CA PRO A 185 -13.95 -3.17 -6.79
C PRO A 185 -14.65 -2.68 -8.06
N PRO A 186 -13.91 -2.27 -9.09
CA PRO A 186 -14.50 -1.79 -10.33
C PRO A 186 -15.41 -2.84 -10.95
N LYS A 187 -16.61 -2.43 -11.37
CA LYS A 187 -17.51 -3.30 -12.13
C LYS A 187 -16.95 -3.59 -13.53
N VAL A 188 -17.28 -4.77 -14.08
CA VAL A 188 -16.76 -5.23 -15.38
C VAL A 188 -16.99 -4.21 -16.51
N ASN A 189 -18.10 -3.47 -16.48
CA ASN A 189 -18.45 -2.47 -17.50
C ASN A 189 -18.39 -1.04 -16.97
N MET A 190 -17.51 -0.77 -16.00
CA MET A 190 -17.31 0.59 -15.49
C MET A 190 -16.80 1.50 -16.62
N ASP A 191 -17.33 2.73 -16.70
CA ASP A 191 -16.85 3.71 -17.67
C ASP A 191 -15.35 4.04 -17.46
N SER A 192 -14.68 4.41 -18.55
CA SER A 192 -13.24 4.60 -18.56
C SER A 192 -12.76 5.69 -17.59
N ASN A 193 -13.51 6.78 -17.44
CA ASN A 193 -13.11 7.89 -16.57
C ASN A 193 -13.19 7.50 -15.09
N SER A 194 -14.28 6.84 -14.69
CA SER A 194 -14.43 6.30 -13.32
C SER A 194 -13.36 5.26 -13.01
N LEU A 195 -13.03 4.40 -13.96
CA LEU A 195 -11.98 3.41 -13.82
C LEU A 195 -10.58 4.05 -13.67
N ILE A 196 -10.29 5.11 -14.41
CA ILE A 196 -9.05 5.89 -14.30
C ILE A 196 -8.95 6.49 -12.89
N GLY A 197 -9.99 7.20 -12.43
CA GLY A 197 -9.99 7.82 -11.10
C GLY A 197 -9.86 6.80 -9.96
N TYR A 198 -10.51 5.64 -10.07
CA TYR A 198 -10.32 4.55 -9.12
C TYR A 198 -8.86 4.06 -9.08
N ARG A 199 -8.28 3.83 -10.25
CA ARG A 199 -6.89 3.35 -10.37
C ARG A 199 -5.88 4.35 -9.85
N GLU A 200 -6.08 5.65 -10.07
CA GLU A 200 -5.21 6.70 -9.54
C GLU A 200 -5.16 6.65 -8.01
N LYS A 201 -6.31 6.57 -7.35
CA LYS A 201 -6.39 6.42 -5.91
C LYS A 201 -5.76 5.11 -5.42
N ALA A 202 -6.08 3.98 -6.07
CA ALA A 202 -5.55 2.67 -5.71
C ALA A 202 -4.01 2.63 -5.84
N PHE A 203 -3.46 3.17 -6.92
CA PHE A 203 -2.01 3.24 -7.12
C PHE A 203 -1.33 4.22 -6.15
N SER A 204 -2.00 5.29 -5.74
CA SER A 204 -1.50 6.19 -4.69
C SER A 204 -1.29 5.46 -3.36
N LEU A 205 -2.24 4.62 -2.96
CA LEU A 205 -2.12 3.79 -1.76
C LEU A 205 -1.04 2.70 -1.93
N LEU A 206 -1.07 1.99 -3.05
CA LEU A 206 -0.15 0.89 -3.35
C LEU A 206 1.32 1.34 -3.45
N SER A 207 1.56 2.55 -3.91
CA SER A 207 2.91 3.09 -4.09
C SER A 207 3.67 3.27 -2.78
N VAL A 208 2.98 3.42 -1.65
CA VAL A 208 3.62 3.60 -0.33
C VAL A 208 4.51 2.40 -0.01
N ALA A 209 3.97 1.18 -0.02
CA ALA A 209 4.75 -0.03 0.19
C ALA A 209 5.62 -0.37 -1.02
N GLY A 210 5.08 -0.22 -2.24
CA GLY A 210 5.77 -0.58 -3.47
C GLY A 210 7.08 0.15 -3.69
N VAL A 211 7.13 1.46 -3.42
CA VAL A 211 8.35 2.27 -3.60
C VAL A 211 9.28 2.15 -2.40
N SER A 212 8.74 2.16 -1.17
CA SER A 212 9.57 2.02 0.03
C SER A 212 10.17 0.63 0.21
N GLY A 213 9.58 -0.41 -0.39
CA GLY A 213 9.97 -1.80 -0.14
C GLY A 213 9.62 -2.28 1.27
N PHE A 214 8.66 -1.64 1.94
CA PHE A 214 8.19 -2.03 3.25
C PHE A 214 7.23 -3.22 3.14
N CYS A 215 7.17 -4.05 4.18
CA CYS A 215 6.22 -5.15 4.22
C CYS A 215 4.81 -4.63 4.53
N GLN A 216 3.81 -5.26 3.90
CA GLN A 216 2.40 -4.88 4.05
C GLN A 216 1.52 -6.12 4.21
N VAL A 217 0.54 -6.04 5.11
CA VAL A 217 -0.52 -7.02 5.25
C VAL A 217 -1.87 -6.33 5.12
N SER A 218 -2.71 -6.84 4.22
CA SER A 218 -4.11 -6.42 4.06
C SER A 218 -5.01 -7.32 4.90
N ILE A 219 -5.85 -6.71 5.73
CA ILE A 219 -6.71 -7.39 6.70
C ILE A 219 -8.17 -7.10 6.34
N PRO A 220 -8.95 -8.08 5.88
CA PRO A 220 -10.38 -7.90 5.72
C PRO A 220 -11.04 -7.81 7.11
N VAL A 221 -11.70 -6.68 7.37
CA VAL A 221 -12.35 -6.42 8.68
C VAL A 221 -13.83 -6.78 8.69
N GLY A 222 -14.48 -6.78 7.53
CA GLY A 222 -15.89 -7.14 7.40
C GLY A 222 -16.50 -6.76 6.07
N MET A 223 -17.84 -6.71 6.02
CA MET A 223 -18.61 -6.36 4.83
C MET A 223 -19.43 -5.10 5.08
N TYR A 224 -19.37 -4.13 4.17
CA TYR A 224 -20.26 -2.98 4.11
C TYR A 224 -21.13 -3.10 2.87
N GLY A 225 -22.43 -3.37 3.05
CA GLY A 225 -23.27 -3.90 1.97
C GLY A 225 -22.71 -5.25 1.48
N ASP A 226 -22.48 -5.35 0.20
CA ASP A 226 -21.95 -6.55 -0.48
C ASP A 226 -20.44 -6.48 -0.73
N VAL A 227 -19.76 -5.46 -0.18
CA VAL A 227 -18.34 -5.20 -0.45
C VAL A 227 -17.49 -5.44 0.79
N ALA A 228 -16.37 -6.13 0.61
CA ALA A 228 -15.39 -6.32 1.66
C ALA A 228 -14.68 -5.00 1.97
N VAL A 229 -14.57 -4.69 3.27
CA VAL A 229 -13.79 -3.57 3.78
C VAL A 229 -12.51 -4.12 4.40
N ASP A 230 -11.42 -3.48 4.13
CA ASP A 230 -10.09 -3.88 4.58
C ASP A 230 -9.26 -2.71 5.10
N ILE A 231 -8.25 -3.05 5.88
CA ILE A 231 -7.23 -2.15 6.39
C ILE A 231 -5.88 -2.78 6.12
N SER A 232 -4.94 -2.00 5.62
CA SER A 232 -3.55 -2.41 5.45
C SER A 232 -2.68 -1.87 6.57
N LEU A 233 -1.84 -2.75 7.10
CA LEU A 233 -0.77 -2.40 8.02
C LEU A 233 0.58 -2.59 7.34
N LEU A 234 1.44 -1.58 7.48
CA LEU A 234 2.80 -1.58 6.93
C LEU A 234 3.82 -1.49 8.07
N ALA A 235 4.92 -2.19 7.91
CA ALA A 235 6.08 -2.07 8.80
C ALA A 235 7.38 -1.99 7.99
N LYS A 236 8.45 -1.57 8.64
CA LYS A 236 9.76 -1.39 8.03
C LYS A 236 10.22 -2.66 7.32
N HIS A 237 10.99 -2.49 6.25
CA HIS A 237 11.61 -3.61 5.52
C HIS A 237 12.30 -4.60 6.47
N GLY A 238 12.02 -5.89 6.29
CA GLY A 238 12.53 -6.97 7.15
C GLY A 238 11.81 -7.15 8.48
N SER A 239 10.72 -6.41 8.73
CA SER A 239 9.88 -6.53 9.94
C SER A 239 8.66 -7.44 9.73
N ASP A 240 8.69 -8.32 8.74
CA ASP A 240 7.55 -9.16 8.33
C ASP A 240 6.99 -9.99 9.48
N ARG A 241 7.84 -10.68 10.24
CA ARG A 241 7.41 -11.49 11.40
C ARG A 241 6.80 -10.65 12.51
N PHE A 242 7.34 -9.46 12.75
CA PHE A 242 6.75 -8.50 13.69
C PHE A 242 5.36 -8.09 13.20
N LEU A 243 5.23 -7.69 11.94
CA LEU A 243 3.96 -7.28 11.35
C LEU A 243 2.92 -8.39 11.41
N LEU A 244 3.28 -9.63 11.07
CA LEU A 244 2.40 -10.80 11.17
C LEU A 244 1.92 -11.05 12.61
N SER A 245 2.77 -10.82 13.60
CA SER A 245 2.40 -10.95 15.02
C SER A 245 1.42 -9.85 15.48
N VAL A 246 1.61 -8.62 15.01
CA VAL A 246 0.68 -7.51 15.25
C VAL A 246 -0.69 -7.81 14.61
N VAL A 247 -0.69 -8.28 13.36
CA VAL A 247 -1.91 -8.67 12.64
C VAL A 247 -2.64 -9.80 13.35
N GLU A 248 -1.93 -10.85 13.78
CA GLU A 248 -2.52 -11.95 14.55
C GLU A 248 -3.20 -11.46 15.82
N SER A 249 -2.59 -10.50 16.52
CA SER A 249 -3.14 -9.93 17.74
C SER A 249 -4.38 -9.05 17.52
N LEU A 250 -4.46 -8.34 16.38
CA LEU A 250 -5.53 -7.38 16.10
C LEU A 250 -6.73 -7.99 15.36
N HIS A 251 -6.54 -9.04 14.59
CA HIS A 251 -7.50 -9.51 13.59
C HIS A 251 -8.93 -9.73 14.14
N GLU A 252 -9.06 -10.47 15.26
CA GLU A 252 -10.38 -10.77 15.82
C GLU A 252 -11.06 -9.50 16.37
N ASN A 253 -10.31 -8.61 17.02
CA ASN A 253 -10.83 -7.36 17.53
C ASN A 253 -11.27 -6.41 16.40
N LEU A 254 -10.51 -6.35 15.29
CA LEU A 254 -10.89 -5.57 14.13
C LEU A 254 -12.23 -6.04 13.55
N ARG A 255 -12.46 -7.34 13.44
CA ARG A 255 -13.72 -7.90 12.95
C ARG A 255 -14.88 -7.64 13.90
N GLN A 256 -14.65 -7.75 15.20
CA GLN A 256 -15.66 -7.49 16.22
C GLN A 256 -16.08 -6.03 16.20
N HIS A 257 -15.14 -5.09 16.37
CA HIS A 257 -15.44 -3.65 16.40
C HIS A 257 -16.04 -3.16 15.10
N PHE A 258 -15.57 -3.65 13.94
CA PHE A 258 -16.19 -3.35 12.66
C PHE A 258 -17.67 -3.73 12.64
N SER A 259 -18.01 -4.92 13.14
CA SER A 259 -19.38 -5.39 13.23
C SER A 259 -20.25 -4.53 14.16
N GLU A 260 -19.68 -4.04 15.26
CA GLU A 260 -20.33 -3.17 16.24
C GLU A 260 -20.58 -1.78 15.64
N ILE A 261 -19.55 -1.13 15.12
CA ILE A 261 -19.63 0.23 14.54
C ILE A 261 -20.57 0.25 13.33
N ARG A 262 -20.48 -0.75 12.44
CA ARG A 262 -21.37 -0.85 11.28
C ARG A 262 -22.85 -0.88 11.64
N ARG A 263 -23.22 -1.42 12.80
CA ARG A 263 -24.64 -1.46 13.26
C ARG A 263 -25.14 -0.10 13.72
N LEU A 264 -24.25 0.84 13.99
CA LEU A 264 -24.57 2.20 14.45
C LEU A 264 -24.67 3.20 13.28
N LEU A 265 -24.17 2.84 12.10
CA LEU A 265 -24.25 3.61 10.86
C LEU A 265 -25.47 3.20 10.02
#